data_565e0189f7870cc4fd1da9139e8ef079
#
_entry.id   565e0189f7870cc4fd1da9139e8ef079
#
_cell.length_a   1.000
_cell.length_b   1.000
_cell.length_c   1.000
_cell.angle_alpha   90.00
_cell.angle_beta   90.00
_cell.angle_gamma   90.00
#
_symmetry.space_group_name_H-M   'P 1'
#
loop_
_entity.id
_entity.type
_entity.pdbx_description
1 polymer ?
#
loop_
_entity_poly.entity_id
_entity_poly.type
_entity_poly.pdbx_seq_one_letter_code
_entity_poly.pdbx_strand_id
1 'polypeptide(L)'
;MEANLLAVFNERDPQRRTEAIATTYADNVQWIDDEGVATGHDELNTKAAELQEKLRGLHFIKAGAVRQTRGLGFLAWELRAPDANTAVASGFDVAEISDERIHRLWTVLDPPE
;
A
#
# COMPACT_ATOMS: atom_id res chain seq x y z
N MET A 1 -1.25 -7.69 5.16
CA MET A 1 -1.62 -6.25 5.08
C MET A 1 -0.51 -5.32 5.54
N GLU A 2 0.15 -5.59 6.66
CA GLU A 2 1.24 -4.70 7.12
C GLU A 2 2.39 -4.64 6.12
N ALA A 3 2.79 -5.77 5.53
CA ALA A 3 3.87 -5.81 4.56
C ALA A 3 3.56 -4.94 3.33
N ASN A 4 2.30 -4.91 2.89
CA ASN A 4 1.87 -4.03 1.82
C ASN A 4 2.22 -2.57 2.13
N LEU A 5 1.89 -2.10 3.33
CA LEU A 5 2.12 -0.71 3.72
C LEU A 5 3.60 -0.44 4.03
N LEU A 6 4.19 -1.26 4.89
CA LEU A 6 5.50 -0.97 5.47
C LEU A 6 6.67 -1.48 4.62
N ALA A 7 6.52 -2.65 3.97
CA ALA A 7 7.61 -3.24 3.19
C ALA A 7 7.56 -2.85 1.71
N VAL A 8 6.43 -2.37 1.21
CA VAL A 8 6.28 -1.97 -0.19
C VAL A 8 6.17 -0.45 -0.32
N PHE A 9 5.12 0.15 0.22
CA PHE A 9 4.87 1.57 0.01
C PHE A 9 5.80 2.50 0.78
N ASN A 10 6.35 2.06 1.92
CA ASN A 10 7.36 2.81 2.65
C ASN A 10 8.79 2.49 2.23
N GLU A 11 9.01 1.40 1.47
CA GLU A 11 10.37 0.97 1.13
C GLU A 11 10.94 1.79 -0.02
N ARG A 12 12.01 2.53 0.25
CA ARG A 12 12.65 3.41 -0.73
C ARG A 12 13.74 2.71 -1.53
N ASP A 13 14.27 1.59 -1.05
CA ASP A 13 15.26 0.80 -1.77
C ASP A 13 14.55 -0.03 -2.85
N PRO A 14 14.85 0.20 -4.15
CA PRO A 14 14.17 -0.53 -5.22
C PRO A 14 14.34 -2.04 -5.15
N GLN A 15 15.50 -2.52 -4.72
CA GLN A 15 15.75 -3.97 -4.64
C GLN A 15 14.92 -4.60 -3.52
N ARG A 16 14.89 -3.99 -2.34
CA ARG A 16 14.10 -4.48 -1.22
C ARG A 16 12.62 -4.42 -1.52
N ARG A 17 12.18 -3.37 -2.19
CA ARG A 17 10.79 -3.24 -2.60
C ARG A 17 10.40 -4.35 -3.58
N THR A 18 11.24 -4.63 -4.56
CA THR A 18 11.00 -5.70 -5.53
C THR A 18 10.87 -7.05 -4.84
N GLU A 19 11.74 -7.35 -3.88
CA GLU A 19 11.68 -8.59 -3.10
C GLU A 19 10.40 -8.68 -2.28
N ALA A 20 10.00 -7.57 -1.63
CA ALA A 20 8.76 -7.53 -0.84
C ALA A 20 7.53 -7.72 -1.73
N ILE A 21 7.53 -7.14 -2.92
CA ILE A 21 6.44 -7.30 -3.88
C ILE A 21 6.30 -8.77 -4.27
N ALA A 22 7.42 -9.46 -4.53
CA ALA A 22 7.40 -10.86 -4.94
C ALA A 22 6.78 -11.77 -3.88
N THR A 23 6.92 -11.43 -2.60
CA THR A 23 6.38 -12.25 -1.51
C THR A 23 4.99 -11.81 -1.04
N THR A 24 4.62 -10.55 -1.24
CA THR A 24 3.38 -9.98 -0.73
C THR A 24 2.22 -10.14 -1.71
N TYR A 25 2.49 -10.04 -3.01
CA TYR A 25 1.43 -10.02 -4.04
C TYR A 25 1.51 -11.23 -4.96
N ALA A 26 0.32 -11.65 -5.42
CA ALA A 26 0.23 -12.65 -6.49
C ALA A 26 0.79 -12.07 -7.79
N ASP A 27 1.20 -12.96 -8.72
CA ASP A 27 1.82 -12.54 -9.98
C ASP A 27 0.87 -11.65 -10.82
N ASN A 28 -0.43 -11.89 -10.72
CA ASN A 28 -1.46 -11.16 -11.48
C ASN A 28 -2.20 -10.15 -10.63
N VAL A 29 -1.57 -9.65 -9.56
CA VAL A 29 -2.19 -8.68 -8.66
C VAL A 29 -2.73 -7.47 -9.42
N GLN A 30 -3.84 -6.93 -8.93
CA GLN A 30 -4.39 -5.66 -9.40
C GLN A 30 -4.41 -4.67 -8.25
N TRP A 31 -3.80 -3.52 -8.45
CA TRP A 31 -3.86 -2.41 -7.49
C TRP A 31 -4.77 -1.33 -8.06
N ILE A 32 -5.87 -1.09 -7.38
CA ILE A 32 -6.98 -0.27 -7.85
C ILE A 32 -7.10 0.97 -6.96
N ASP A 33 -7.09 2.14 -7.56
CA ASP A 33 -7.35 3.40 -6.86
C ASP A 33 -8.11 4.36 -7.79
N ASP A 34 -8.26 5.61 -7.36
CA ASP A 34 -8.99 6.62 -8.13
C ASP A 34 -8.38 6.92 -9.50
N GLU A 35 -7.07 6.68 -9.66
CA GLU A 35 -6.36 6.99 -10.89
C GLU A 35 -6.39 5.85 -11.90
N GLY A 36 -6.72 4.65 -11.46
CA GLY A 36 -6.79 3.50 -12.36
C GLY A 36 -6.36 2.20 -11.72
N VAL A 37 -5.88 1.28 -12.55
CA VAL A 37 -5.49 -0.07 -12.15
C VAL A 37 -4.08 -0.37 -12.63
N ALA A 38 -3.21 -0.81 -11.70
CA ALA A 38 -1.92 -1.37 -12.04
C ALA A 38 -2.02 -2.89 -11.95
N THR A 39 -1.61 -3.61 -12.97
CA THR A 39 -1.69 -5.07 -13.03
C THR A 39 -0.30 -5.68 -13.10
N GLY A 40 -0.04 -6.64 -12.20
CA GLY A 40 1.23 -7.37 -12.14
C GLY A 40 2.28 -6.63 -11.32
N HIS A 41 3.38 -7.33 -11.05
CA HIS A 41 4.44 -6.82 -10.18
C HIS A 41 5.15 -5.60 -10.77
N ASP A 42 5.42 -5.60 -12.06
CA ASP A 42 6.15 -4.51 -12.70
C ASP A 42 5.36 -3.19 -12.69
N GLU A 43 4.09 -3.25 -13.05
CA GLU A 43 3.23 -2.06 -13.04
C GLU A 43 3.02 -1.55 -11.62
N LEU A 44 2.81 -2.47 -10.67
CA LEU A 44 2.64 -2.10 -9.27
C LEU A 44 3.91 -1.42 -8.73
N ASN A 45 5.07 -1.98 -9.03
CA ASN A 45 6.35 -1.40 -8.61
C ASN A 45 6.58 -0.03 -9.21
N THR A 46 6.29 0.14 -10.50
CA THR A 46 6.43 1.43 -11.19
C THR A 46 5.53 2.48 -10.54
N LYS A 47 4.27 2.12 -10.30
CA LYS A 47 3.32 3.03 -9.67
C LYS A 47 3.71 3.37 -8.22
N ALA A 48 4.22 2.39 -7.47
CA ALA A 48 4.71 2.62 -6.11
C ALA A 48 5.91 3.57 -6.09
N ALA A 49 6.84 3.41 -7.04
CA ALA A 49 8.00 4.30 -7.15
C ALA A 49 7.58 5.73 -7.50
N GLU A 50 6.64 5.89 -8.42
CA GLU A 50 6.10 7.21 -8.77
C GLU A 50 5.41 7.87 -7.58
N LEU A 51 4.64 7.09 -6.82
CA LEU A 51 3.98 7.59 -5.62
C LEU A 51 4.99 8.06 -4.58
N GLN A 52 6.06 7.29 -4.35
CA GLN A 52 7.09 7.66 -3.41
C GLN A 52 7.79 8.96 -3.82
N GLU A 53 7.98 9.18 -5.11
CA GLU A 53 8.58 10.42 -5.60
C GLU A 53 7.67 11.62 -5.32
N LYS A 54 6.35 11.46 -5.49
CA LYS A 54 5.36 12.50 -5.16
C LYS A 54 5.28 12.77 -3.66
N LEU A 55 5.50 11.74 -2.84
CA LEU A 55 5.36 11.80 -1.38
C LEU A 55 6.71 11.89 -0.68
N ARG A 56 7.69 12.49 -1.34
CA ARG A 56 9.05 12.62 -0.79
C ARG A 56 9.01 13.27 0.58
N GLY A 57 9.70 12.66 1.55
CA GLY A 57 9.72 13.14 2.92
C GLY A 57 8.55 12.69 3.78
N LEU A 58 7.59 11.96 3.20
CA LEU A 58 6.42 11.46 3.91
C LEU A 58 6.50 9.94 4.03
N HIS A 59 5.83 9.39 5.02
CA HIS A 59 5.75 7.94 5.19
C HIS A 59 4.38 7.53 5.71
N PHE A 60 4.01 6.28 5.41
CA PHE A 60 2.76 5.69 5.88
C PHE A 60 2.94 5.10 7.26
N ILE A 61 1.94 5.28 8.11
CA ILE A 61 1.86 4.58 9.39
C ILE A 61 0.48 3.94 9.53
N LYS A 62 0.41 2.87 10.31
CA LYS A 62 -0.87 2.22 10.57
C LYS A 62 -1.75 3.15 11.42
N ALA A 63 -3.01 3.25 11.04
CA ALA A 63 -4.03 3.99 11.80
C ALA A 63 -5.01 3.01 12.46
N GLY A 64 -4.48 1.99 13.09
CA GLY A 64 -5.24 0.97 13.77
C GLY A 64 -4.69 -0.43 13.47
N ALA A 65 -5.36 -1.44 13.98
CA ALA A 65 -4.95 -2.83 13.76
C ALA A 65 -5.40 -3.33 12.40
N VAL A 66 -4.64 -4.28 11.85
CA VAL A 66 -5.06 -5.03 10.68
C VAL A 66 -6.33 -5.81 11.03
N ARG A 67 -7.32 -5.79 10.14
CA ARG A 67 -8.55 -6.55 10.30
C ARG A 67 -8.69 -7.51 9.14
N GLN A 68 -9.07 -8.75 9.42
CA GLN A 68 -9.16 -9.80 8.41
C GLN A 68 -10.34 -10.71 8.65
N THR A 69 -10.94 -11.17 7.56
CA THR A 69 -11.95 -12.23 7.58
C THR A 69 -12.00 -12.89 6.19
N ARG A 70 -11.95 -14.22 6.15
CA ARG A 70 -12.19 -15.04 4.96
C ARG A 70 -11.66 -14.48 3.64
N GLY A 71 -10.37 -14.19 3.60
CA GLY A 71 -9.73 -13.69 2.37
C GLY A 71 -9.82 -12.19 2.18
N LEU A 72 -10.43 -11.45 3.10
CA LEU A 72 -10.44 -9.98 3.06
C LEU A 72 -9.50 -9.45 4.12
N GLY A 73 -8.63 -8.51 3.73
CA GLY A 73 -7.79 -7.78 4.65
C GLY A 73 -8.12 -6.29 4.61
N PHE A 74 -7.99 -5.62 5.73
CA PHE A 74 -8.25 -4.19 5.86
C PHE A 74 -7.19 -3.57 6.74
N LEU A 75 -6.67 -2.40 6.32
CA LEU A 75 -5.75 -1.61 7.14
C LEU A 75 -5.94 -0.13 6.84
N ALA A 76 -6.34 0.63 7.85
CA ALA A 76 -6.35 2.09 7.74
C ALA A 76 -4.92 2.61 7.95
N TRP A 77 -4.61 3.73 7.28
CA TRP A 77 -3.30 4.33 7.34
C TRP A 77 -3.37 5.84 7.37
N GLU A 78 -2.30 6.44 7.86
CA GLU A 78 -2.06 7.87 7.78
C GLU A 78 -0.74 8.13 7.09
N LEU A 79 -0.65 9.27 6.42
CA LEU A 79 0.56 9.73 5.77
C LEU A 79 1.09 10.91 6.56
N ARG A 80 2.32 10.82 7.06
CA ARG A 80 2.92 11.82 7.93
C ARG A 80 4.32 12.20 7.51
N ALA A 81 4.70 13.45 7.79
CA ALA A 81 6.10 13.85 7.76
C ALA A 81 6.80 13.29 9.02
N PRO A 82 8.13 13.06 8.96
CA PRO A 82 8.88 12.68 10.16
C PRO A 82 8.65 13.71 11.26
N ASP A 83 8.48 13.24 12.48
CA ASP A 83 8.28 14.07 13.68
C ASP A 83 6.98 14.90 13.70
N ALA A 84 6.09 14.66 12.75
CA ALA A 84 4.80 15.37 12.73
C ALA A 84 3.78 14.65 13.63
N ASN A 85 2.97 15.45 14.34
CA ASN A 85 1.91 14.92 15.20
C ASN A 85 0.58 14.77 14.48
N THR A 86 0.45 15.35 13.28
CA THR A 86 -0.78 15.30 12.49
C THR A 86 -0.52 14.70 11.13
N ALA A 87 -1.51 13.97 10.61
CA ALA A 87 -1.44 13.40 9.28
C ALA A 87 -1.69 14.47 8.22
N VAL A 88 -0.96 14.39 7.10
CA VAL A 88 -1.24 15.23 5.92
C VAL A 88 -2.33 14.60 5.06
N ALA A 89 -2.52 13.29 5.16
CA ALA A 89 -3.57 12.55 4.46
C ALA A 89 -3.84 11.25 5.21
N SER A 90 -4.99 10.66 4.96
CA SER A 90 -5.35 9.36 5.52
C SER A 90 -6.20 8.59 4.53
N GLY A 91 -6.34 7.30 4.79
CA GLY A 91 -7.14 6.43 3.96
C GLY A 91 -7.11 5.01 4.48
N PHE A 92 -7.50 4.08 3.63
CA PHE A 92 -7.42 2.66 3.98
C PHE A 92 -7.21 1.81 2.74
N ASP A 93 -6.66 0.63 2.96
CA ASP A 93 -6.50 -0.39 1.96
C ASP A 93 -7.41 -1.57 2.29
N VAL A 94 -8.04 -2.12 1.26
CA VAL A 94 -8.79 -3.38 1.33
C VAL A 94 -8.14 -4.34 0.36
N ALA A 95 -7.88 -5.56 0.81
CA ALA A 95 -7.20 -6.55 -0.01
C ALA A 95 -7.99 -7.84 -0.10
N GLU A 96 -7.97 -8.45 -1.27
CA GLU A 96 -8.40 -9.83 -1.47
C GLU A 96 -7.16 -10.70 -1.35
N ILE A 97 -7.14 -11.58 -0.35
CA ILE A 97 -5.99 -12.40 0.00
C ILE A 97 -6.32 -13.87 -0.22
N SER A 98 -5.44 -14.58 -0.93
CA SER A 98 -5.53 -16.03 -1.15
C SER A 98 -4.12 -16.59 -1.20
N ASP A 99 -3.92 -17.77 -0.60
CA ASP A 99 -2.60 -18.42 -0.54
C ASP A 99 -1.51 -17.49 0.03
N GLU A 100 -1.89 -16.72 1.05
CA GLU A 100 -1.00 -15.79 1.77
C GLU A 100 -0.48 -14.64 0.90
N ARG A 101 -1.12 -14.38 -0.25
CA ARG A 101 -0.75 -13.27 -1.14
C ARG A 101 -1.96 -12.42 -1.48
N ILE A 102 -1.68 -11.15 -1.75
CA ILE A 102 -2.71 -10.19 -2.17
C ILE A 102 -2.93 -10.34 -3.67
N HIS A 103 -4.17 -10.61 -4.06
CA HIS A 103 -4.58 -10.73 -5.46
C HIS A 103 -5.20 -9.43 -5.99
N ARG A 104 -5.92 -8.72 -5.14
CA ARG A 104 -6.44 -7.40 -5.45
C ARG A 104 -6.24 -6.49 -4.26
N LEU A 105 -5.91 -5.25 -4.52
CA LEU A 105 -5.70 -4.23 -3.51
C LEU A 105 -6.47 -2.98 -3.92
N TRP A 106 -7.38 -2.54 -3.08
CA TRP A 106 -8.07 -1.26 -3.26
C TRP A 106 -7.50 -0.27 -2.26
N THR A 107 -7.07 0.88 -2.77
CA THR A 107 -6.60 1.99 -1.94
C THR A 107 -7.63 3.09 -2.03
N VAL A 108 -8.18 3.47 -0.88
CA VAL A 108 -9.19 4.51 -0.78
C VAL A 108 -8.62 5.66 0.04
N LEU A 109 -8.59 6.84 -0.57
CA LEU A 109 -8.12 8.05 0.09
C LEU A 109 -9.33 8.74 0.73
N ASP A 110 -9.19 9.11 2.01
CA ASP A 110 -10.23 9.85 2.69
C ASP A 110 -10.38 11.23 2.04
N PRO A 111 -11.62 11.73 1.90
CA PRO A 111 -11.82 13.06 1.31
C PRO A 111 -11.21 14.14 2.20
N PRO A 112 -10.72 15.23 1.60
CA PRO A 112 -10.25 16.36 2.40
C PRO A 112 -11.43 16.99 3.17
N GLU A 113 -11.14 17.45 4.36
CA GLU A 113 -12.14 18.12 5.19
C GLU A 113 -12.33 19.58 4.76
#